data_8e81359e9f1f5d6106fe8437b35a5a86
#
_entry.id   8e81359e9f1f5d6106fe8437b35a5a86
#
_cell.length_a   1.000
_cell.length_b   1.000
_cell.length_c   1.000
_cell.angle_alpha   90.00
_cell.angle_beta   90.00
_cell.angle_gamma   90.00
#
_symmetry.space_group_name_H-M   'P 1'
#
loop_
_entity.id
_entity.type
_entity.pdbx_description
1 polymer ?
#
loop_
_entity_poly.entity_id
_entity_poly.type
_entity_poly.pdbx_seq_one_letter_code
_entity_poly.pdbx_strand_id
1 'polypeptide(L)'
;MALEWTAEQAAGVLRMPTASDDKYSRGVLGVRTGSDRYPGAAVLGVEAAHRTGLGMVRYLGDERPTALVLARRPETVSADGRVQAWLIGSGTDASERSAADTAALHELLAGSMPVVVDAGALDLVPGAVAPVVVTPHDRELARLREAAGLPEISLTGPGADREGAAVDTAAALGVTVLLKGSRTVVATPAGRVRTVVSPTAWLAAAGTGDVLGGILGALVAGAAGAAEADT
;
A
#
# COMPACT_ATOMS: atom_id res chain seq x y z
N MET A 1 24.01 5.85 0.95
CA MET A 1 23.57 7.14 0.38
C MET A 1 22.30 6.88 -0.41
N ALA A 2 21.21 7.58 -0.08
CA ALA A 2 19.95 7.46 -0.82
C ALA A 2 20.13 7.98 -2.24
N LEU A 3 19.58 7.25 -3.22
CA LEU A 3 19.56 7.66 -4.62
C LEU A 3 18.18 8.26 -4.92
N GLU A 4 18.15 9.40 -5.59
CA GLU A 4 16.91 9.96 -6.09
C GLU A 4 16.38 9.12 -7.25
N TRP A 5 15.07 8.80 -7.22
CA TRP A 5 14.39 8.04 -8.25
C TRP A 5 13.88 8.98 -9.33
N THR A 6 14.26 8.74 -10.58
CA THR A 6 13.92 9.61 -11.72
C THR A 6 12.69 9.08 -12.48
N ALA A 7 12.05 9.96 -13.25
CA ALA A 7 10.95 9.58 -14.14
C ALA A 7 11.38 8.56 -15.19
N GLU A 8 12.64 8.63 -15.70
CA GLU A 8 13.18 7.67 -16.64
C GLU A 8 13.32 6.27 -16.03
N GLN A 9 13.83 6.20 -14.79
CA GLN A 9 13.91 4.94 -14.04
C GLN A 9 12.52 4.37 -13.76
N ALA A 10 11.53 5.22 -13.42
CA ALA A 10 10.16 4.80 -13.24
C ALA A 10 9.56 4.24 -14.54
N ALA A 11 9.77 4.90 -15.67
CA ALA A 11 9.32 4.42 -16.98
C ALA A 11 9.89 3.04 -17.34
N GLY A 12 11.14 2.77 -16.94
CA GLY A 12 11.81 1.49 -17.18
C GLY A 12 11.25 0.29 -16.42
N VAL A 13 10.44 0.53 -15.37
CA VAL A 13 9.79 -0.55 -14.57
C VAL A 13 8.28 -0.65 -14.82
N LEU A 14 7.70 0.27 -15.59
CA LEU A 14 6.29 0.20 -15.98
C LEU A 14 6.12 -0.77 -17.14
N ARG A 15 5.28 -1.78 -16.95
CA ARG A 15 4.95 -2.76 -17.98
C ARG A 15 3.79 -2.25 -18.85
N MET A 16 4.03 -2.18 -20.16
CA MET A 16 2.96 -1.92 -21.12
C MET A 16 2.24 -3.23 -21.49
N PRO A 17 0.91 -3.25 -21.55
CA PRO A 17 0.16 -4.43 -21.97
C PRO A 17 0.51 -4.88 -23.38
N THR A 18 0.50 -6.19 -23.60
CA THR A 18 0.70 -6.85 -24.89
C THR A 18 -0.57 -7.55 -25.37
N ALA A 19 -0.59 -8.03 -26.60
CA ALA A 19 -1.74 -8.74 -27.17
C ALA A 19 -1.98 -10.12 -26.51
N SER A 20 -0.98 -10.68 -25.81
CA SER A 20 -1.08 -11.95 -25.09
C SER A 20 -1.52 -11.80 -23.64
N ASP A 21 -1.66 -10.57 -23.12
CA ASP A 21 -2.05 -10.37 -21.74
C ASP A 21 -3.53 -10.63 -21.51
N ASP A 22 -3.82 -11.17 -20.32
CA ASP A 22 -5.16 -11.30 -19.76
C ASP A 22 -5.28 -10.52 -18.44
N LYS A 23 -6.41 -10.61 -17.78
CA LYS A 23 -6.66 -9.92 -16.51
C LYS A 23 -5.74 -10.37 -15.36
N TYR A 24 -5.22 -11.60 -15.41
CA TYR A 24 -4.35 -12.14 -14.38
C TYR A 24 -2.89 -11.78 -14.62
N SER A 25 -2.41 -11.89 -15.86
CA SER A 25 -1.04 -11.45 -16.21
C SER A 25 -0.83 -9.95 -16.01
N ARG A 26 -1.92 -9.14 -16.13
CA ARG A 26 -1.91 -7.71 -15.81
C ARG A 26 -2.06 -7.40 -14.32
N GLY A 27 -2.33 -8.41 -13.50
CA GLY A 27 -2.49 -8.33 -12.05
C GLY A 27 -3.92 -8.09 -11.58
N VAL A 28 -4.28 -8.78 -10.52
CA VAL A 28 -5.56 -8.62 -9.79
C VAL A 28 -5.24 -8.13 -8.38
N LEU A 29 -5.76 -6.97 -8.03
CA LEU A 29 -5.62 -6.38 -6.71
C LEU A 29 -6.84 -6.68 -5.85
N GLY A 30 -6.65 -7.34 -4.72
CA GLY A 30 -7.62 -7.40 -3.63
C GLY A 30 -7.56 -6.13 -2.79
N VAL A 31 -8.69 -5.56 -2.45
CA VAL A 31 -8.78 -4.29 -1.70
C VAL A 31 -9.71 -4.45 -0.50
N ARG A 32 -9.18 -4.20 0.71
CA ARG A 32 -9.94 -4.08 1.97
C ARG A 32 -9.62 -2.73 2.61
N THR A 33 -10.32 -1.70 2.17
CA THR A 33 -10.13 -0.30 2.56
C THR A 33 -11.48 0.40 2.72
N GLY A 34 -11.47 1.54 3.37
CA GLY A 34 -12.69 2.27 3.67
C GLY A 34 -13.48 1.65 4.84
N SER A 35 -14.36 2.44 5.38
CA SER A 35 -15.31 2.08 6.43
C SER A 35 -16.58 2.89 6.24
N ASP A 36 -17.63 2.63 7.00
CA ASP A 36 -18.83 3.46 6.98
C ASP A 36 -18.55 4.94 7.29
N ARG A 37 -17.52 5.18 8.12
CA ARG A 37 -17.07 6.53 8.48
C ARG A 37 -16.24 7.20 7.37
N TYR A 38 -15.41 6.41 6.67
CA TYR A 38 -14.49 6.90 5.62
C TYR A 38 -14.64 6.14 4.30
N PRO A 39 -15.86 6.07 3.73
CA PRO A 39 -16.10 5.26 2.53
C PRO A 39 -15.38 5.80 1.29
N GLY A 40 -15.04 7.10 1.30
CA GLY A 40 -14.31 7.75 0.20
C GLY A 40 -12.92 7.18 -0.03
N ALA A 41 -12.25 6.66 1.00
CA ALA A 41 -10.93 6.02 0.88
C ALA A 41 -10.98 4.81 -0.06
N ALA A 42 -12.02 3.98 0.05
CA ALA A 42 -12.26 2.86 -0.86
C ALA A 42 -12.43 3.33 -2.32
N VAL A 43 -13.24 4.36 -2.53
CA VAL A 43 -13.51 4.90 -3.87
C VAL A 43 -12.24 5.46 -4.50
N LEU A 44 -11.46 6.25 -3.75
CA LEU A 44 -10.21 6.85 -4.20
C LEU A 44 -9.15 5.79 -4.53
N GLY A 45 -8.97 4.80 -3.64
CA GLY A 45 -8.00 3.72 -3.83
C GLY A 45 -8.36 2.84 -5.05
N VAL A 46 -9.61 2.43 -5.18
CA VAL A 46 -10.08 1.62 -6.32
C VAL A 46 -10.00 2.40 -7.63
N GLU A 47 -10.42 3.69 -7.66
CA GLU A 47 -10.28 4.56 -8.83
C GLU A 47 -8.82 4.67 -9.27
N ALA A 48 -7.91 4.91 -8.33
CA ALA A 48 -6.48 5.02 -8.59
C ALA A 48 -5.89 3.71 -9.13
N ALA A 49 -6.28 2.57 -8.56
CA ALA A 49 -5.84 1.26 -9.01
C ALA A 49 -6.27 1.00 -10.47
N HIS A 50 -7.53 1.22 -10.82
CA HIS A 50 -8.00 1.07 -12.22
C HIS A 50 -7.26 2.00 -13.19
N ARG A 51 -6.98 3.25 -12.79
CA ARG A 51 -6.25 4.22 -13.62
C ARG A 51 -4.77 3.88 -13.80
N THR A 52 -4.20 3.10 -12.91
CA THR A 52 -2.82 2.60 -13.02
C THR A 52 -2.69 1.49 -14.07
N GLY A 53 -3.80 0.86 -14.46
CA GLY A 53 -3.83 -0.03 -15.63
C GLY A 53 -3.71 -1.52 -15.31
N LEU A 54 -4.01 -1.96 -14.08
CA LEU A 54 -4.07 -3.39 -13.75
C LEU A 54 -5.24 -4.10 -14.43
N GLY A 55 -5.25 -5.42 -14.38
CA GLY A 55 -6.25 -6.27 -15.05
C GLY A 55 -7.60 -6.30 -14.36
N MET A 56 -7.66 -6.28 -13.02
CA MET A 56 -8.91 -6.35 -12.25
C MET A 56 -8.71 -5.86 -10.81
N VAL A 57 -9.74 -5.27 -10.24
CA VAL A 57 -9.85 -5.01 -8.79
C VAL A 57 -10.95 -5.90 -8.19
N ARG A 58 -10.63 -6.55 -7.06
CA ARG A 58 -11.60 -7.18 -6.17
C ARG A 58 -11.73 -6.34 -4.90
N TYR A 59 -12.89 -5.74 -4.71
CA TYR A 59 -13.16 -4.96 -3.51
C TYR A 59 -13.96 -5.79 -2.50
N LEU A 60 -13.44 -5.97 -1.30
CA LEU A 60 -14.00 -6.80 -0.23
C LEU A 60 -14.12 -5.99 1.07
N GLY A 61 -14.91 -4.95 1.05
CA GLY A 61 -15.21 -4.09 2.20
C GLY A 61 -16.69 -4.13 2.57
N ASP A 62 -17.07 -3.25 3.51
CA ASP A 62 -18.43 -3.11 4.01
C ASP A 62 -19.43 -2.71 2.92
N GLU A 63 -20.72 -2.87 3.20
CA GLU A 63 -21.80 -2.63 2.23
C GLU A 63 -21.80 -1.21 1.67
N ARG A 64 -21.67 -0.19 2.52
CA ARG A 64 -21.71 1.20 2.09
C ARG A 64 -20.52 1.59 1.20
N PRO A 65 -19.25 1.34 1.58
CA PRO A 65 -18.13 1.55 0.67
C PRO A 65 -18.26 0.75 -0.63
N THR A 66 -18.73 -0.51 -0.57
CA THR A 66 -18.93 -1.37 -1.75
C THR A 66 -19.92 -0.74 -2.74
N ALA A 67 -21.05 -0.24 -2.26
CA ALA A 67 -22.05 0.41 -3.11
C ALA A 67 -21.47 1.65 -3.82
N LEU A 68 -20.68 2.46 -3.11
CA LEU A 68 -20.04 3.66 -3.68
C LEU A 68 -18.94 3.33 -4.69
N VAL A 69 -18.16 2.28 -4.41
CA VAL A 69 -17.14 1.76 -5.35
C VAL A 69 -17.81 1.29 -6.64
N LEU A 70 -18.85 0.46 -6.56
CA LEU A 70 -19.56 -0.06 -7.74
C LEU A 70 -20.29 1.05 -8.51
N ALA A 71 -20.82 2.06 -7.83
CA ALA A 71 -21.41 3.23 -8.48
C ALA A 71 -20.38 4.03 -9.29
N ARG A 72 -19.13 4.07 -8.84
CA ARG A 72 -18.03 4.78 -9.51
C ARG A 72 -17.29 3.93 -10.53
N ARG A 73 -17.09 2.64 -10.24
CA ARG A 73 -16.30 1.66 -11.00
C ARG A 73 -17.06 0.34 -11.09
N PRO A 74 -18.09 0.24 -11.97
CA PRO A 74 -18.93 -0.94 -12.07
C PRO A 74 -18.17 -2.19 -12.54
N GLU A 75 -16.97 -2.04 -13.13
CA GLU A 75 -16.10 -3.13 -13.51
C GLU A 75 -15.36 -3.79 -12.32
N THR A 76 -15.47 -3.22 -11.12
CA THR A 76 -14.91 -3.80 -9.88
C THR A 76 -15.72 -5.03 -9.47
N VAL A 77 -15.02 -6.11 -9.09
CA VAL A 77 -15.65 -7.34 -8.61
C VAL A 77 -15.78 -7.30 -7.09
N SER A 78 -16.99 -7.42 -6.56
CA SER A 78 -17.26 -7.45 -5.11
C SER A 78 -17.42 -8.87 -4.57
N ALA A 79 -16.64 -9.81 -5.09
CA ALA A 79 -16.63 -11.20 -4.67
C ALA A 79 -15.20 -11.69 -4.49
N ASP A 80 -15.01 -12.62 -3.53
CA ASP A 80 -13.72 -13.25 -3.27
C ASP A 80 -13.21 -14.03 -4.49
N GLY A 81 -11.90 -14.32 -4.50
CA GLY A 81 -11.26 -15.10 -5.54
C GLY A 81 -9.76 -14.78 -5.67
N ARG A 82 -9.12 -15.34 -6.70
CA ARG A 82 -7.69 -15.18 -6.93
C ARG A 82 -7.30 -13.70 -7.05
N VAL A 83 -6.24 -13.32 -6.35
CA VAL A 83 -5.54 -12.03 -6.41
C VAL A 83 -4.03 -12.26 -6.47
N GLN A 84 -3.28 -11.27 -6.94
CA GLN A 84 -1.82 -11.27 -6.95
C GLN A 84 -1.22 -10.33 -5.90
N ALA A 85 -2.00 -9.41 -5.35
CA ALA A 85 -1.60 -8.57 -4.22
C ALA A 85 -2.82 -8.05 -3.46
N TRP A 86 -2.59 -7.52 -2.26
CA TRP A 86 -3.59 -6.88 -1.43
C TRP A 86 -3.25 -5.43 -1.12
N LEU A 87 -4.28 -4.59 -1.02
CA LEU A 87 -4.24 -3.26 -0.39
C LEU A 87 -5.19 -3.26 0.80
N ILE A 88 -4.68 -2.93 1.99
CA ILE A 88 -5.47 -2.95 3.23
C ILE A 88 -5.24 -1.71 4.08
N GLY A 89 -6.26 -1.31 4.84
CA GLY A 89 -6.15 -0.38 5.96
C GLY A 89 -6.48 1.09 5.68
N SER A 90 -6.34 1.59 4.46
CA SER A 90 -6.72 2.98 4.13
C SER A 90 -8.18 3.24 4.49
N GLY A 91 -8.48 4.35 5.17
CA GLY A 91 -9.84 4.71 5.58
C GLY A 91 -10.45 3.78 6.64
N THR A 92 -9.63 3.05 7.39
CA THR A 92 -10.05 2.27 8.57
C THR A 92 -9.40 2.81 9.84
N ASP A 93 -9.95 2.44 10.99
CA ASP A 93 -9.40 2.78 12.30
C ASP A 93 -9.21 1.49 13.11
N ALA A 94 -8.01 1.28 13.66
CA ALA A 94 -7.69 0.12 14.47
C ALA A 94 -8.61 -0.03 15.69
N SER A 95 -9.05 1.09 16.28
CA SER A 95 -9.93 1.12 17.45
C SER A 95 -11.39 0.74 17.15
N GLU A 96 -11.81 0.84 15.89
CA GLU A 96 -13.17 0.51 15.43
C GLU A 96 -13.22 -0.86 14.70
N ARG A 97 -12.07 -1.50 14.50
CA ARG A 97 -11.95 -2.77 13.76
C ARG A 97 -12.54 -3.94 14.57
N SER A 98 -13.42 -4.72 13.96
CA SER A 98 -13.99 -5.92 14.58
C SER A 98 -12.95 -7.03 14.74
N ALA A 99 -13.23 -7.99 15.64
CA ALA A 99 -12.38 -9.18 15.79
C ALA A 99 -12.35 -10.03 14.51
N ALA A 100 -13.45 -10.07 13.75
CA ALA A 100 -13.54 -10.77 12.48
C ALA A 100 -12.67 -10.11 11.41
N ASP A 101 -12.70 -8.78 11.29
CA ASP A 101 -11.83 -8.05 10.36
C ASP A 101 -10.37 -8.20 10.74
N THR A 102 -10.06 -8.13 12.04
CA THR A 102 -8.71 -8.36 12.54
C THR A 102 -8.19 -9.73 12.13
N ALA A 103 -8.98 -10.78 12.33
CA ALA A 103 -8.61 -12.14 11.94
C ALA A 103 -8.40 -12.26 10.41
N ALA A 104 -9.32 -11.71 9.62
CA ALA A 104 -9.20 -11.71 8.16
C ALA A 104 -7.95 -10.98 7.66
N LEU A 105 -7.58 -9.83 8.26
CA LEU A 105 -6.38 -9.09 7.90
C LEU A 105 -5.11 -9.85 8.33
N HIS A 106 -5.12 -10.51 9.49
CA HIS A 106 -4.01 -11.38 9.91
C HIS A 106 -3.80 -12.57 8.95
N GLU A 107 -4.87 -13.17 8.44
CA GLU A 107 -4.76 -14.25 7.43
C GLU A 107 -4.04 -13.75 6.16
N LEU A 108 -4.33 -12.53 5.68
CA LEU A 108 -3.62 -11.94 4.55
C LEU A 108 -2.14 -11.70 4.85
N LEU A 109 -1.82 -11.19 6.04
CA LEU A 109 -0.45 -10.91 6.47
C LEU A 109 0.36 -12.19 6.79
N ALA A 110 -0.31 -13.31 7.09
CA ALA A 110 0.31 -14.62 7.25
C ALA A 110 0.46 -15.38 5.93
N GLY A 111 -0.13 -14.90 4.84
CA GLY A 111 -0.11 -15.53 3.53
C GLY A 111 1.18 -15.32 2.74
N SER A 112 1.15 -15.62 1.45
CA SER A 112 2.29 -15.48 0.53
C SER A 112 2.14 -14.33 -0.47
N MET A 113 0.93 -13.79 -0.63
CA MET A 113 0.69 -12.68 -1.58
C MET A 113 1.22 -11.37 -1.02
N PRO A 114 1.84 -10.51 -1.82
CA PRO A 114 2.26 -9.17 -1.40
C PRO A 114 1.11 -8.35 -0.83
N VAL A 115 1.37 -7.61 0.25
CA VAL A 115 0.38 -6.76 0.92
C VAL A 115 0.89 -5.33 1.04
N VAL A 116 0.13 -4.38 0.51
CA VAL A 116 0.31 -2.95 0.78
C VAL A 116 -0.55 -2.58 1.97
N VAL A 117 0.08 -2.07 3.03
CA VAL A 117 -0.56 -1.76 4.32
C VAL A 117 -0.47 -0.27 4.59
N ASP A 118 -1.62 0.36 4.82
CA ASP A 118 -1.72 1.79 5.12
C ASP A 118 -2.58 2.04 6.36
N ALA A 119 -2.43 3.19 6.96
CA ALA A 119 -3.30 3.77 8.00
C ALA A 119 -3.71 2.77 9.11
N GLY A 120 -5.00 2.43 9.19
CA GLY A 120 -5.59 1.67 10.27
C GLY A 120 -5.26 0.17 10.32
N ALA A 121 -4.38 -0.33 9.43
CA ALA A 121 -3.88 -1.72 9.50
C ALA A 121 -2.38 -1.80 9.82
N LEU A 122 -1.69 -0.66 10.00
CA LEU A 122 -0.25 -0.63 10.29
C LEU A 122 0.10 -1.32 11.63
N ASP A 123 -0.79 -1.32 12.59
CA ASP A 123 -0.64 -2.00 13.89
C ASP A 123 -0.53 -3.53 13.77
N LEU A 124 -1.01 -4.12 12.67
CA LEU A 124 -0.99 -5.56 12.41
C LEU A 124 0.31 -6.05 11.74
N VAL A 125 1.18 -5.13 11.32
CA VAL A 125 2.41 -5.46 10.56
C VAL A 125 3.44 -6.25 11.37
N PRO A 126 3.66 -6.00 12.68
CA PRO A 126 4.59 -6.81 13.45
C PRO A 126 4.22 -8.30 13.43
N GLY A 127 5.16 -9.14 12.96
CA GLY A 127 4.96 -10.59 12.81
C GLY A 127 4.35 -11.03 11.48
N ALA A 128 4.16 -10.11 10.51
CA ALA A 128 3.73 -10.47 9.15
C ALA A 128 4.75 -11.40 8.47
N VAL A 129 4.24 -12.38 7.72
CA VAL A 129 5.03 -13.35 6.94
C VAL A 129 5.00 -13.02 5.45
N ALA A 130 3.88 -12.47 4.98
CA ALA A 130 3.73 -12.01 3.60
C ALA A 130 4.78 -10.94 3.24
N PRO A 131 5.16 -10.79 1.97
CA PRO A 131 5.92 -9.62 1.52
C PRO A 131 5.09 -8.34 1.74
N VAL A 132 5.54 -7.45 2.62
CA VAL A 132 4.78 -6.26 3.01
C VAL A 132 5.45 -4.98 2.53
N VAL A 133 4.64 -4.05 2.03
CA VAL A 133 4.99 -2.64 1.85
C VAL A 133 4.09 -1.80 2.75
N VAL A 134 4.68 -1.07 3.69
CA VAL A 134 3.95 -0.13 4.55
C VAL A 134 4.07 1.30 4.02
N THR A 135 2.99 2.09 4.14
CA THR A 135 2.95 3.47 3.63
C THR A 135 2.67 4.51 4.73
N PRO A 136 3.43 4.53 5.84
CA PRO A 136 3.21 5.47 6.92
C PRO A 136 3.60 6.91 6.56
N HIS A 137 2.92 7.90 7.15
CA HIS A 137 3.48 9.23 7.38
C HIS A 137 4.29 9.24 8.71
N ASP A 138 4.94 10.36 9.06
CA ASP A 138 5.84 10.42 10.23
C ASP A 138 5.19 9.93 11.53
N ARG A 139 3.95 10.35 11.82
CA ARG A 139 3.24 9.95 13.06
C ARG A 139 2.84 8.47 13.05
N GLU A 140 2.50 7.93 11.88
CA GLU A 140 2.18 6.50 11.71
C GLU A 140 3.43 5.66 11.87
N LEU A 141 4.58 6.10 11.31
CA LEU A 141 5.84 5.40 11.48
C LEU A 141 6.26 5.35 12.95
N ALA A 142 6.13 6.47 13.68
CA ALA A 142 6.44 6.50 15.11
C ALA A 142 5.61 5.49 15.90
N ARG A 143 4.28 5.42 15.64
CA ARG A 143 3.39 4.43 16.28
C ARG A 143 3.72 2.98 15.89
N LEU A 144 4.03 2.72 14.62
CA LEU A 144 4.45 1.40 14.16
C LEU A 144 5.74 0.96 14.86
N ARG A 145 6.71 1.86 15.00
CA ARG A 145 7.97 1.60 15.72
C ARG A 145 7.72 1.31 17.20
N GLU A 146 6.88 2.09 17.86
CA GLU A 146 6.48 1.87 19.26
C GLU A 146 5.81 0.50 19.43
N ALA A 147 4.84 0.14 18.58
CA ALA A 147 4.16 -1.16 18.60
C ALA A 147 5.12 -2.34 18.35
N ALA A 148 6.19 -2.11 17.59
CA ALA A 148 7.24 -3.09 17.33
C ALA A 148 8.35 -3.12 18.41
N GLY A 149 8.27 -2.30 19.45
CA GLY A 149 9.30 -2.20 20.50
C GLY A 149 10.62 -1.61 20.01
N LEU A 150 10.61 -0.84 18.92
CA LEU A 150 11.81 -0.21 18.36
C LEU A 150 12.12 1.11 19.08
N PRO A 151 13.40 1.51 19.17
CA PRO A 151 13.80 2.78 19.76
C PRO A 151 13.12 3.98 19.10
N GLU A 152 12.79 4.99 19.91
CA GLU A 152 12.26 6.26 19.39
C GLU A 152 13.32 6.96 18.53
N ILE A 153 12.90 7.48 17.37
CA ILE A 153 13.74 8.29 16.47
C ILE A 153 12.98 9.58 16.15
N SER A 154 13.67 10.72 16.18
CA SER A 154 13.08 11.99 15.77
C SER A 154 12.82 12.01 14.26
N LEU A 155 11.56 12.22 13.87
CA LEU A 155 11.11 12.28 12.48
C LEU A 155 10.86 13.72 12.01
N THR A 156 10.86 14.69 12.93
CA THR A 156 10.56 16.10 12.66
C THR A 156 11.51 17.02 13.40
N GLY A 157 11.71 18.23 12.90
CA GLY A 157 12.55 19.24 13.53
C GLY A 157 14.05 19.06 13.36
N PRO A 158 14.87 19.84 14.10
CA PRO A 158 16.31 19.74 14.06
C PRO A 158 16.79 18.37 14.54
N GLY A 159 17.63 17.70 13.74
CA GLY A 159 18.14 16.35 14.05
C GLY A 159 17.21 15.21 13.60
N ALA A 160 16.14 15.49 12.86
CA ALA A 160 15.30 14.44 12.28
C ALA A 160 16.07 13.55 11.31
N ASP A 161 15.99 12.23 11.52
CA ASP A 161 16.58 11.21 10.64
C ASP A 161 15.48 10.30 10.05
N ARG A 162 14.75 10.81 9.06
CA ARG A 162 13.70 10.06 8.40
C ARG A 162 14.23 8.90 7.57
N GLU A 163 15.38 9.04 6.94
CA GLU A 163 16.03 7.97 6.17
C GLU A 163 16.49 6.83 7.09
N GLY A 164 17.20 7.15 8.18
CA GLY A 164 17.63 6.16 9.17
C GLY A 164 16.44 5.45 9.81
N ALA A 165 15.39 6.18 10.19
CA ALA A 165 14.18 5.59 10.74
C ALA A 165 13.50 4.61 9.77
N ALA A 166 13.40 4.96 8.48
CA ALA A 166 12.81 4.08 7.48
C ALA A 166 13.65 2.82 7.26
N VAL A 167 14.98 2.95 7.19
CA VAL A 167 15.91 1.82 7.02
C VAL A 167 15.86 0.88 8.22
N ASP A 168 15.96 1.43 9.43
CA ASP A 168 15.93 0.66 10.67
C ASP A 168 14.61 -0.09 10.83
N THR A 169 13.48 0.58 10.58
CA THR A 169 12.16 -0.06 10.62
C THR A 169 12.02 -1.15 9.56
N ALA A 170 12.48 -0.90 8.33
CA ALA A 170 12.43 -1.88 7.24
C ALA A 170 13.23 -3.15 7.59
N ALA A 171 14.44 -2.98 8.12
CA ALA A 171 15.29 -4.10 8.53
C ALA A 171 14.70 -4.87 9.71
N ALA A 172 14.22 -4.16 10.74
CA ALA A 172 13.70 -4.76 11.95
C ALA A 172 12.43 -5.57 11.75
N LEU A 173 11.52 -5.10 10.87
CA LEU A 173 10.24 -5.75 10.57
C LEU A 173 10.27 -6.65 9.33
N GLY A 174 11.36 -6.66 8.56
CA GLY A 174 11.43 -7.41 7.30
C GLY A 174 10.52 -6.86 6.20
N VAL A 175 10.12 -5.58 6.26
CA VAL A 175 9.14 -4.96 5.34
C VAL A 175 9.76 -3.86 4.49
N THR A 176 9.17 -3.53 3.36
CA THR A 176 9.52 -2.29 2.65
C THR A 176 8.74 -1.13 3.26
N VAL A 177 9.42 -0.06 3.64
CA VAL A 177 8.83 1.17 4.18
C VAL A 177 8.82 2.25 3.10
N LEU A 178 7.63 2.75 2.74
CA LEU A 178 7.42 3.96 1.97
C LEU A 178 6.98 5.06 2.94
N LEU A 179 7.92 5.85 3.47
CA LEU A 179 7.66 6.94 4.40
C LEU A 179 7.21 8.18 3.64
N LYS A 180 5.90 8.48 3.74
CA LYS A 180 5.24 9.61 3.06
C LYS A 180 5.75 10.96 3.58
N GLY A 181 5.89 11.93 2.68
CA GLY A 181 6.27 13.32 3.02
C GLY A 181 6.60 14.13 1.77
N SER A 182 6.96 15.41 1.94
CA SER A 182 7.45 16.26 0.84
C SER A 182 8.69 15.64 0.17
N ARG A 183 9.53 14.98 0.94
CA ARG A 183 10.53 14.03 0.51
C ARG A 183 10.10 12.63 0.96
N THR A 184 9.60 11.85 0.04
CA THR A 184 9.24 10.44 0.28
C THR A 184 10.52 9.60 0.31
N VAL A 185 10.61 8.69 1.28
CA VAL A 185 11.72 7.74 1.42
C VAL A 185 11.17 6.33 1.25
N VAL A 186 11.79 5.54 0.37
CA VAL A 186 11.50 4.10 0.25
C VAL A 186 12.73 3.33 0.69
N ALA A 187 12.59 2.52 1.74
CA ALA A 187 13.63 1.68 2.29
C ALA A 187 13.21 0.20 2.25
N THR A 188 14.10 -0.67 1.78
CA THR A 188 13.86 -2.12 1.76
C THR A 188 14.55 -2.80 2.95
N PRO A 189 14.13 -4.03 3.34
CA PRO A 189 14.81 -4.80 4.40
C PRO A 189 16.30 -5.03 4.13
N ALA A 190 16.70 -5.09 2.86
CA ALA A 190 18.10 -5.23 2.44
C ALA A 190 18.90 -3.91 2.47
N GLY A 191 18.35 -2.83 3.04
CA GLY A 191 19.02 -1.54 3.20
C GLY A 191 19.12 -0.68 1.93
N ARG A 192 18.43 -1.04 0.85
CA ARG A 192 18.36 -0.17 -0.35
C ARG A 192 17.43 1.00 -0.06
N VAL A 193 17.87 2.23 -0.37
CA VAL A 193 17.09 3.45 -0.18
C VAL A 193 16.90 4.19 -1.50
N ARG A 194 15.70 4.65 -1.73
CA ARG A 194 15.31 5.57 -2.80
C ARG A 194 14.55 6.74 -2.22
N THR A 195 14.73 7.91 -2.82
CA THR A 195 13.98 9.11 -2.41
C THR A 195 13.35 9.77 -3.61
N VAL A 196 12.20 10.40 -3.39
CA VAL A 196 11.51 11.23 -4.37
C VAL A 196 11.07 12.51 -3.68
N VAL A 197 11.39 13.65 -4.29
CA VAL A 197 10.89 14.95 -3.82
C VAL A 197 9.57 15.23 -4.53
N SER A 198 8.54 15.57 -3.75
CA SER A 198 7.24 15.96 -4.32
C SER A 198 7.40 17.23 -5.15
N PRO A 199 6.93 17.24 -6.40
CA PRO A 199 7.04 18.42 -7.26
C PRO A 199 6.10 19.57 -6.84
N THR A 200 5.18 19.30 -5.91
CA THR A 200 4.16 20.26 -5.49
C THR A 200 3.67 20.03 -4.07
N ALA A 201 3.39 21.12 -3.36
CA ALA A 201 2.74 21.08 -2.05
C ALA A 201 1.23 20.76 -2.11
N TRP A 202 0.60 20.80 -3.27
CA TRP A 202 -0.82 20.46 -3.45
C TRP A 202 -1.17 19.03 -3.09
N LEU A 203 -0.18 18.13 -3.02
CA LEU A 203 -0.39 16.76 -2.55
C LEU A 203 -0.63 16.66 -1.03
N ALA A 204 -0.47 17.75 -0.27
CA ALA A 204 -0.82 17.81 1.14
C ALA A 204 -2.35 17.99 1.32
N ALA A 205 -3.13 17.06 0.79
CA ALA A 205 -4.60 17.06 0.82
C ALA A 205 -5.12 15.70 1.30
N ALA A 206 -6.32 15.71 1.91
CA ALA A 206 -7.00 14.47 2.28
C ALA A 206 -7.26 13.58 1.05
N GLY A 207 -7.11 12.27 1.21
CA GLY A 207 -7.31 11.30 0.13
C GLY A 207 -6.06 11.01 -0.72
N THR A 208 -5.01 11.83 -0.63
CA THR A 208 -3.76 11.59 -1.40
C THR A 208 -3.11 10.26 -1.01
N GLY A 209 -3.16 9.88 0.28
CA GLY A 209 -2.66 8.58 0.76
C GLY A 209 -3.46 7.43 0.17
N ASP A 210 -4.79 7.54 0.10
CA ASP A 210 -5.67 6.51 -0.47
C ASP A 210 -5.37 6.30 -1.96
N VAL A 211 -5.15 7.39 -2.71
CA VAL A 211 -4.74 7.34 -4.12
C VAL A 211 -3.36 6.67 -4.26
N LEU A 212 -2.39 7.04 -3.42
CA LEU A 212 -1.07 6.41 -3.41
C LEU A 212 -1.16 4.91 -3.13
N GLY A 213 -1.96 4.50 -2.14
CA GLY A 213 -2.21 3.09 -1.83
C GLY A 213 -2.75 2.32 -3.04
N GLY A 214 -3.74 2.90 -3.74
CA GLY A 214 -4.33 2.31 -4.95
C GLY A 214 -3.32 2.16 -6.10
N ILE A 215 -2.51 3.19 -6.37
CA ILE A 215 -1.44 3.15 -7.37
C ILE A 215 -0.41 2.06 -7.00
N LEU A 216 0.08 2.08 -5.77
CA LEU A 216 1.10 1.14 -5.31
C LEU A 216 0.59 -0.30 -5.33
N GLY A 217 -0.64 -0.53 -4.84
CA GLY A 217 -1.28 -1.85 -4.89
C GLY A 217 -1.39 -2.40 -6.30
N ALA A 218 -1.79 -1.55 -7.27
CA ALA A 218 -1.88 -1.94 -8.67
C ALA A 218 -0.52 -2.28 -9.29
N LEU A 219 0.53 -1.50 -8.99
CA LEU A 219 1.88 -1.77 -9.48
C LEU A 219 2.43 -3.08 -8.89
N VAL A 220 2.20 -3.34 -7.60
CA VAL A 220 2.62 -4.59 -6.93
C VAL A 220 1.86 -5.79 -7.52
N ALA A 221 0.53 -5.68 -7.71
CA ALA A 221 -0.27 -6.73 -8.31
C ALA A 221 0.15 -7.01 -9.77
N GLY A 222 0.44 -5.97 -10.55
CA GLY A 222 0.91 -6.09 -11.93
C GLY A 222 2.28 -6.78 -12.02
N ALA A 223 3.21 -6.45 -11.11
CA ALA A 223 4.52 -7.10 -11.06
C ALA A 223 4.41 -8.58 -10.68
N ALA A 224 3.55 -8.92 -9.69
CA ALA A 224 3.31 -10.30 -9.29
C ALA A 224 2.61 -11.11 -10.39
N GLY A 225 1.60 -10.54 -11.07
CA GLY A 225 0.90 -11.19 -12.17
C GLY A 225 1.81 -11.49 -13.38
N ALA A 226 2.74 -10.57 -13.67
CA ALA A 226 3.75 -10.79 -14.71
C ALA A 226 4.68 -11.96 -14.35
N ALA A 227 5.17 -12.00 -13.10
CA ALA A 227 6.05 -13.08 -12.65
C ALA A 227 5.38 -14.44 -12.67
N GLU A 228 4.08 -14.53 -12.39
CA GLU A 228 3.31 -15.77 -12.50
C GLU A 228 3.11 -16.23 -13.96
N ALA A 229 3.01 -15.28 -14.91
CA ALA A 229 2.80 -15.59 -16.32
C ALA A 229 4.07 -16.11 -17.01
N ASP A 230 5.27 -15.79 -16.45
CA ASP A 230 6.58 -16.20 -16.98
C ASP A 230 7.03 -17.58 -16.45
N THR A 231 6.22 -18.20 -15.54
CA THR A 231 6.48 -19.56 -14.97
C THR A 231 5.60 -20.61 -15.60
#